data_52be27cd0231b47c4be8d8ad657ced95
#
_entry.id   52be27cd0231b47c4be8d8ad657ced95
#
_cell.length_a   1.000
_cell.length_b   1.000
_cell.length_c   1.000
_cell.angle_alpha   90.00
_cell.angle_beta   90.00
_cell.angle_gamma   90.00
#
_symmetry.space_group_name_H-M   'P 1'
#
loop_
_entity.id
_entity.type
_entity.pdbx_description
1 polymer ?
#
loop_
_entity_poly.entity_id
_entity_poly.type
_entity_poly.pdbx_seq_one_letter_code
_entity_poly.pdbx_strand_id
1 'polypeptide(L)'
;MMRVTKLCSIAMMAALMGSCAVSCSAQDWAKATLAKSPRHGEFVTVTEANGRKLQVWVVYPQVKAKAPVVVMIHEIFGLSDWAQEMADELAGAGYIVVEPDLLSGLGPAAAAATAAPASPGAPMDHDKMQMGQGGPGAAYVTAEPGGTNAFPDRNAVVRAVSALPDAQVLADLDAVADYGKKLPSGDGKLYVAGFCWGGGKSFLFATHRSDLSAAFVFYGPPPPADAMKNITAPVYGFYAGNDARIGATIPQTVVDMKAAGKTYEPVTYDGAGHGFMRAGEAPDANAADSAARAQGFRRLVKLLGGVR
;
A
#
# COMPACT_ATOMS: atom_id res chain seq x y z
N MET A 1 27.92 45.31 70.95
CA MET A 1 26.68 44.75 70.41
C MET A 1 26.87 44.52 68.87
N MET A 2 27.27 43.34 68.50
CA MET A 2 27.47 42.95 67.06
C MET A 2 26.44 41.93 66.67
N ARG A 3 25.62 42.23 65.66
CA ARG A 3 24.68 41.27 65.05
C ARG A 3 25.38 40.60 63.87
N VAL A 4 25.52 39.31 63.97
CA VAL A 4 26.02 38.45 62.89
C VAL A 4 24.81 37.99 62.05
N THR A 5 24.74 38.39 60.79
CA THR A 5 23.76 37.91 59.81
C THR A 5 24.34 36.70 59.09
N LYS A 6 23.68 35.55 59.21
CA LYS A 6 24.00 34.32 58.43
C LYS A 6 23.33 34.41 57.05
N LEU A 7 24.13 34.39 56.02
CA LEU A 7 23.66 34.13 54.63
C LEU A 7 23.44 32.62 54.46
N CYS A 8 22.22 32.25 54.18
CA CYS A 8 21.88 30.91 53.62
C CYS A 8 21.98 30.93 52.10
N SER A 9 22.97 30.24 51.56
CA SER A 9 23.06 29.98 50.11
C SER A 9 22.15 28.81 49.76
N ILE A 10 21.09 29.08 49.00
CA ILE A 10 20.25 28.05 48.40
C ILE A 10 20.85 27.71 47.02
N ALA A 11 21.44 26.53 46.91
CA ALA A 11 21.88 25.98 45.65
C ALA A 11 20.64 25.44 44.89
N MET A 12 20.28 26.11 43.81
CA MET A 12 19.21 25.72 42.90
C MET A 12 19.76 24.71 41.91
N MET A 13 19.48 23.43 42.15
CA MET A 13 19.83 22.32 41.25
C MET A 13 18.79 22.29 40.13
N ALA A 14 19.12 22.85 38.96
CA ALA A 14 18.31 22.74 37.74
C ALA A 14 18.45 21.32 37.16
N ALA A 15 17.43 20.51 37.37
CA ALA A 15 17.31 19.22 36.67
C ALA A 15 16.97 19.50 35.21
N LEU A 16 17.93 19.32 34.30
CA LEU A 16 17.68 19.22 32.86
C LEU A 16 16.95 17.87 32.63
N MET A 17 15.63 17.91 32.57
CA MET A 17 14.87 16.84 31.90
C MET A 17 15.06 17.01 30.41
N GLY A 18 16.01 16.26 29.84
CA GLY A 18 16.13 16.06 28.43
C GLY A 18 14.91 15.28 27.95
N SER A 19 13.94 15.98 27.39
CA SER A 19 12.89 15.35 26.59
C SER A 19 13.56 14.76 25.36
N CYS A 20 13.89 13.46 25.38
CA CYS A 20 14.06 12.69 24.16
C CYS A 20 12.70 12.71 23.44
N ALA A 21 12.53 13.64 22.52
CA ALA A 21 11.49 13.53 21.51
C ALA A 21 11.86 12.31 20.66
N VAL A 22 11.30 11.16 21.01
CA VAL A 22 11.24 10.01 20.11
C VAL A 22 10.39 10.49 18.96
N SER A 23 11.02 10.85 17.84
CA SER A 23 10.33 11.02 16.57
C SER A 23 9.85 9.63 16.16
N CYS A 24 8.68 9.23 16.67
CA CYS A 24 7.97 8.05 16.21
C CYS A 24 7.61 8.35 14.77
N SER A 25 8.14 7.56 13.80
CA SER A 25 7.70 7.67 12.42
C SER A 25 6.20 7.39 12.40
N ALA A 26 5.47 8.07 11.51
CA ALA A 26 4.00 8.04 11.51
C ALA A 26 3.39 6.63 11.30
N GLN A 27 4.20 5.60 11.09
CA GLN A 27 3.79 4.21 10.84
C GLN A 27 4.68 3.16 11.56
N ASP A 28 5.44 3.53 12.60
CA ASP A 28 6.28 2.58 13.35
C ASP A 28 5.47 1.41 13.93
N TRP A 29 4.19 1.61 14.23
CA TRP A 29 3.28 0.58 14.69
C TRP A 29 3.03 -0.49 13.61
N ALA A 30 2.87 -0.10 12.33
CA ALA A 30 2.67 -1.04 11.23
C ALA A 30 3.94 -1.88 11.00
N LYS A 31 5.11 -1.23 11.03
CA LYS A 31 6.40 -1.91 10.96
C LYS A 31 6.57 -2.92 12.11
N ALA A 32 6.20 -2.53 13.33
CA ALA A 32 6.29 -3.40 14.51
C ALA A 32 5.31 -4.58 14.43
N THR A 33 4.14 -4.41 13.78
CA THR A 33 3.18 -5.48 13.53
C THR A 33 3.71 -6.43 12.47
N LEU A 34 4.19 -5.91 11.35
CA LEU A 34 4.78 -6.69 10.27
C LEU A 34 5.97 -7.54 10.74
N ALA A 35 6.85 -6.97 11.58
CA ALA A 35 8.00 -7.70 12.15
C ALA A 35 7.62 -8.92 13.00
N LYS A 36 6.39 -9.03 13.46
CA LYS A 36 5.86 -10.17 14.23
C LYS A 36 5.05 -11.14 13.38
N SER A 37 4.87 -10.84 12.10
CA SER A 37 4.10 -11.71 11.21
C SER A 37 4.75 -13.10 11.09
N PRO A 38 3.97 -14.19 11.19
CA PRO A 38 4.45 -15.52 10.94
C PRO A 38 4.47 -15.89 9.45
N ARG A 39 3.96 -15.00 8.58
CA ARG A 39 3.81 -15.26 7.14
C ARG A 39 5.11 -14.99 6.38
N HIS A 40 5.27 -15.68 5.27
CA HIS A 40 6.37 -15.40 4.35
C HIS A 40 6.03 -14.20 3.47
N GLY A 41 6.83 -13.15 3.56
CA GLY A 41 6.81 -12.01 2.67
C GLY A 41 8.19 -11.80 2.05
N GLU A 42 8.24 -11.46 0.77
CA GLU A 42 9.48 -11.25 0.03
C GLU A 42 9.34 -10.14 -1.00
N PHE A 43 10.44 -9.49 -1.32
CA PHE A 43 10.52 -8.62 -2.50
C PHE A 43 10.96 -9.43 -3.71
N VAL A 44 10.21 -9.28 -4.80
CA VAL A 44 10.58 -9.85 -6.10
C VAL A 44 10.71 -8.74 -7.14
N THR A 45 11.51 -8.98 -8.18
CA THR A 45 11.59 -8.08 -9.33
C THR A 45 10.70 -8.61 -10.45
N VAL A 46 9.70 -7.84 -10.83
CA VAL A 46 8.86 -8.11 -12.01
C VAL A 46 9.34 -7.21 -13.14
N THR A 47 9.65 -7.81 -14.30
CA THR A 47 10.11 -7.07 -15.47
C THR A 47 8.97 -6.94 -16.48
N GLU A 48 8.63 -5.71 -16.85
CA GLU A 48 7.69 -5.40 -17.91
C GLU A 48 8.25 -5.69 -19.31
N ALA A 49 7.36 -5.78 -20.31
CA ALA A 49 7.75 -5.99 -21.68
C ALA A 49 8.67 -4.90 -22.26
N ASN A 50 8.58 -3.68 -21.75
CA ASN A 50 9.44 -2.54 -22.13
C ASN A 50 10.82 -2.53 -21.41
N GLY A 51 11.05 -3.52 -20.53
CA GLY A 51 12.29 -3.66 -19.74
C GLY A 51 12.28 -2.91 -18.40
N ARG A 52 11.19 -2.19 -18.03
CA ARG A 52 11.04 -1.59 -16.70
C ARG A 52 10.99 -2.68 -15.65
N LYS A 53 11.67 -2.46 -14.55
CA LYS A 53 11.74 -3.40 -13.43
C LYS A 53 11.00 -2.81 -12.23
N LEU A 54 10.07 -3.60 -11.68
CA LEU A 54 9.25 -3.25 -10.53
C LEU A 54 9.68 -4.08 -9.34
N GLN A 55 9.90 -3.44 -8.20
CA GLN A 55 9.95 -4.12 -6.93
C GLN A 55 8.52 -4.40 -6.48
N VAL A 56 8.22 -5.65 -6.21
CA VAL A 56 6.89 -6.10 -5.78
C VAL A 56 7.03 -6.79 -4.45
N TRP A 57 6.27 -6.33 -3.44
CA TRP A 57 6.10 -7.02 -2.19
C TRP A 57 5.10 -8.13 -2.38
N VAL A 58 5.51 -9.37 -2.11
CA VAL A 58 4.67 -10.56 -2.23
C VAL A 58 4.52 -11.20 -0.86
N VAL A 59 3.28 -11.45 -0.45
CA VAL A 59 3.01 -12.14 0.81
C VAL A 59 2.14 -13.36 0.55
N TYR A 60 2.53 -14.48 1.16
CA TYR A 60 1.87 -15.76 0.98
C TYR A 60 1.05 -16.16 2.20
N PRO A 61 -0.18 -16.67 2.02
CA PRO A 61 -0.98 -17.20 3.11
C PRO A 61 -0.41 -18.49 3.65
N GLN A 62 -0.65 -18.76 4.94
CA GLN A 62 -0.29 -20.04 5.57
C GLN A 62 -1.36 -21.12 5.29
N VAL A 63 -1.58 -21.44 4.04
CA VAL A 63 -2.57 -22.44 3.61
C VAL A 63 -1.92 -23.52 2.75
N LYS A 64 -2.47 -24.74 2.78
CA LYS A 64 -1.98 -25.85 1.94
C LYS A 64 -2.56 -25.85 0.53
N ALA A 65 -3.75 -25.30 0.37
CA ALA A 65 -4.42 -25.18 -0.92
C ALA A 65 -3.88 -24.01 -1.72
N LYS A 66 -4.08 -24.04 -3.05
CA LYS A 66 -3.86 -22.89 -3.90
C LYS A 66 -4.78 -21.73 -3.48
N ALA A 67 -4.26 -20.52 -3.52
CA ALA A 67 -4.94 -19.33 -3.04
C ALA A 67 -5.20 -18.32 -4.18
N PRO A 68 -6.28 -17.53 -4.11
CA PRO A 68 -6.51 -16.43 -5.04
C PRO A 68 -5.46 -15.34 -4.87
N VAL A 69 -5.20 -14.60 -5.95
CA VAL A 69 -4.24 -13.49 -5.98
C VAL A 69 -4.97 -12.16 -5.89
N VAL A 70 -4.48 -11.28 -5.03
CA VAL A 70 -4.92 -9.89 -4.93
C VAL A 70 -3.75 -8.97 -5.32
N VAL A 71 -3.92 -8.23 -6.40
CA VAL A 71 -3.06 -7.09 -6.71
C VAL A 71 -3.47 -5.95 -5.79
N MET A 72 -2.59 -5.56 -4.89
CA MET A 72 -2.84 -4.45 -3.98
C MET A 72 -2.14 -3.18 -4.45
N ILE A 73 -2.82 -2.04 -4.35
CA ILE A 73 -2.31 -0.75 -4.82
C ILE A 73 -2.25 0.20 -3.64
N HIS A 74 -1.05 0.62 -3.31
CA HIS A 74 -0.73 1.48 -2.18
C HIS A 74 -1.41 2.86 -2.24
N GLU A 75 -1.45 3.55 -1.12
CA GLU A 75 -1.89 4.94 -1.02
C GLU A 75 -0.90 5.90 -1.71
N ILE A 76 -1.22 7.19 -1.69
CA ILE A 76 -0.35 8.28 -2.17
C ILE A 76 1.04 8.32 -1.47
N PHE A 77 1.23 7.50 -0.44
CA PHE A 77 2.47 7.40 0.33
C PHE A 77 3.44 6.33 -0.18
N GLY A 78 3.17 5.74 -1.34
CA GLY A 78 3.98 4.67 -1.90
C GLY A 78 3.83 3.36 -1.13
N LEU A 79 4.76 2.41 -1.37
CA LEU A 79 4.83 1.13 -0.66
C LEU A 79 5.37 1.34 0.76
N SER A 80 4.55 1.92 1.62
CA SER A 80 4.86 2.24 3.01
C SER A 80 4.81 1.01 3.92
N ASP A 81 5.28 1.15 5.17
CA ASP A 81 5.19 0.07 6.17
C ASP A 81 3.73 -0.38 6.39
N TRP A 82 2.77 0.57 6.39
CA TRP A 82 1.36 0.21 6.50
C TRP A 82 0.84 -0.55 5.26
N ALA A 83 1.26 -0.17 4.06
CA ALA A 83 0.85 -0.86 2.84
C ALA A 83 1.32 -2.33 2.90
N GLN A 84 2.58 -2.58 3.26
CA GLN A 84 3.12 -3.91 3.44
C GLN A 84 2.42 -4.70 4.56
N GLU A 85 2.07 -4.04 5.66
CA GLU A 85 1.34 -4.65 6.78
C GLU A 85 -0.10 -5.03 6.36
N MET A 86 -0.81 -4.16 5.63
CA MET A 86 -2.14 -4.44 5.08
C MET A 86 -2.12 -5.64 4.11
N ALA A 87 -1.05 -5.76 3.29
CA ALA A 87 -0.83 -6.92 2.43
C ALA A 87 -0.65 -8.20 3.26
N ASP A 88 0.11 -8.11 4.34
CA ASP A 88 0.34 -9.22 5.26
C ASP A 88 -0.96 -9.66 5.96
N GLU A 89 -1.76 -8.71 6.44
CA GLU A 89 -3.05 -9.02 7.06
C GLU A 89 -4.01 -9.71 6.09
N LEU A 90 -4.07 -9.23 4.84
CA LEU A 90 -4.90 -9.84 3.81
C LEU A 90 -4.40 -11.25 3.44
N ALA A 91 -3.10 -11.47 3.45
CA ALA A 91 -2.53 -12.81 3.31
C ALA A 91 -2.93 -13.71 4.50
N GLY A 92 -3.04 -13.16 5.71
CA GLY A 92 -3.61 -13.84 6.86
C GLY A 92 -5.04 -14.32 6.66
N ALA A 93 -5.80 -13.64 5.83
CA ALA A 93 -7.17 -14.06 5.44
C ALA A 93 -7.21 -15.12 4.32
N GLY A 94 -6.06 -15.58 3.82
CA GLY A 94 -5.96 -16.71 2.89
C GLY A 94 -5.72 -16.33 1.43
N TYR A 95 -5.17 -15.14 1.16
CA TYR A 95 -4.90 -14.63 -0.20
C TYR A 95 -3.40 -14.47 -0.44
N ILE A 96 -2.94 -14.73 -1.66
CA ILE A 96 -1.62 -14.26 -2.10
C ILE A 96 -1.77 -12.79 -2.44
N VAL A 97 -0.96 -11.93 -1.83
CA VAL A 97 -0.98 -10.50 -2.13
C VAL A 97 0.28 -10.13 -2.88
N VAL A 98 0.11 -9.43 -4.00
CA VAL A 98 1.20 -8.87 -4.81
C VAL A 98 1.02 -7.36 -4.86
N GLU A 99 1.95 -6.62 -4.27
CA GLU A 99 1.87 -5.16 -4.13
C GLU A 99 3.10 -4.50 -4.73
N PRO A 100 2.99 -3.85 -5.91
CA PRO A 100 4.10 -3.17 -6.54
C PRO A 100 4.48 -1.88 -5.81
N ASP A 101 5.77 -1.61 -5.71
CA ASP A 101 6.26 -0.25 -5.51
C ASP A 101 6.24 0.48 -6.86
N LEU A 102 5.16 1.23 -7.11
CA LEU A 102 4.97 1.95 -8.38
C LEU A 102 6.00 3.07 -8.61
N LEU A 103 6.80 3.40 -7.59
CA LEU A 103 7.95 4.30 -7.69
C LEU A 103 9.26 3.58 -8.04
N SER A 104 9.25 2.27 -8.29
CA SER A 104 10.44 1.51 -8.69
C SER A 104 11.17 2.18 -9.85
N GLY A 105 12.49 2.28 -9.77
CA GLY A 105 13.32 2.97 -10.76
C GLY A 105 13.24 4.51 -10.72
N LEU A 106 12.47 5.10 -9.81
CA LEU A 106 12.34 6.55 -9.63
C LEU A 106 13.01 6.99 -8.32
N GLY A 107 13.39 8.27 -8.26
CA GLY A 107 14.03 8.89 -7.11
C GLY A 107 15.44 9.38 -7.39
N PRO A 108 16.03 10.21 -6.50
CA PRO A 108 17.35 10.82 -6.70
C PRO A 108 18.47 9.80 -6.90
N ALA A 109 18.44 8.68 -6.18
CA ALA A 109 19.45 7.60 -6.32
C ALA A 109 19.33 6.87 -7.66
N ALA A 110 18.11 6.67 -8.18
CA ALA A 110 17.90 6.06 -9.49
C ALA A 110 18.38 6.96 -10.64
N ALA A 111 18.13 8.27 -10.54
CA ALA A 111 18.61 9.25 -11.51
C ALA A 111 20.17 9.30 -11.55
N ALA A 112 20.83 9.18 -10.39
CA ALA A 112 22.26 9.11 -10.30
C ALA A 112 22.83 7.81 -10.90
N ALA A 113 22.15 6.67 -10.72
CA ALA A 113 22.56 5.39 -11.28
C ALA A 113 22.45 5.34 -12.81
N THR A 114 21.42 5.97 -13.39
CA THR A 114 21.24 6.05 -14.86
C THR A 114 22.21 7.04 -15.52
N ALA A 115 22.74 8.00 -14.76
CA ALA A 115 23.73 8.96 -15.25
C ALA A 115 25.19 8.41 -15.23
N ALA A 116 25.44 7.26 -14.61
CA ALA A 116 26.74 6.61 -14.61
C ALA A 116 26.97 5.86 -15.94
N PRO A 117 28.14 5.97 -16.58
CA PRO A 117 28.43 5.22 -17.80
C PRO A 117 28.39 3.72 -17.49
N ALA A 118 27.66 2.96 -18.30
CA ALA A 118 27.59 1.51 -18.21
C ALA A 118 28.98 0.93 -18.40
N SER A 119 29.58 0.35 -17.36
CA SER A 119 30.77 -0.46 -17.47
C SER A 119 30.42 -1.77 -18.18
N PRO A 120 31.20 -2.19 -19.21
CA PRO A 120 30.88 -3.43 -19.91
C PRO A 120 31.17 -4.64 -19.02
N GLY A 121 30.15 -5.41 -18.75
CA GLY A 121 30.15 -6.85 -18.63
C GLY A 121 31.07 -7.51 -17.62
N ALA A 122 30.62 -7.70 -16.39
CA ALA A 122 31.01 -8.87 -15.61
C ALA A 122 29.87 -9.93 -15.71
N PRO A 123 30.19 -11.24 -15.90
CA PRO A 123 29.18 -12.29 -15.89
C PRO A 123 28.53 -12.37 -14.51
N MET A 124 27.20 -12.34 -14.47
CA MET A 124 26.45 -12.59 -13.23
C MET A 124 26.54 -14.07 -12.86
N ASP A 125 27.14 -14.33 -11.73
CA ASP A 125 27.25 -15.65 -11.13
C ASP A 125 25.92 -15.96 -10.40
N HIS A 126 25.09 -16.77 -11.03
CA HIS A 126 23.76 -17.15 -10.50
C HIS A 126 23.82 -18.04 -9.26
N ASP A 127 25.00 -18.54 -8.87
CA ASP A 127 25.16 -19.42 -7.70
C ASP A 127 25.38 -18.67 -6.38
N LYS A 128 25.34 -17.35 -6.38
CA LYS A 128 25.46 -16.51 -5.17
C LYS A 128 24.20 -15.74 -4.81
N MET A 129 23.04 -16.22 -5.18
CA MET A 129 21.80 -15.78 -4.53
C MET A 129 21.77 -16.33 -3.11
N GLN A 130 22.43 -15.62 -2.20
CA GLN A 130 22.26 -15.80 -0.78
C GLN A 130 20.81 -15.43 -0.46
N MET A 131 19.97 -16.45 -0.23
CA MET A 131 18.67 -16.28 0.39
C MET A 131 18.92 -15.63 1.75
N GLY A 132 18.73 -14.31 1.82
CA GLY A 132 18.78 -13.58 3.05
C GLY A 132 17.69 -14.14 3.95
N GLN A 133 18.09 -14.86 5.00
CA GLN A 133 17.21 -15.19 6.10
C GLN A 133 16.85 -13.87 6.78
N GLY A 134 15.74 -13.26 6.33
CA GLY A 134 15.15 -12.10 6.98
C GLY A 134 14.60 -12.52 8.32
N GLY A 135 15.41 -12.37 9.37
CA GLY A 135 14.90 -12.38 10.73
C GLY A 135 13.98 -11.16 10.97
N PRO A 136 13.11 -11.20 12.00
CA PRO A 136 12.24 -10.08 12.35
C PRO A 136 13.08 -8.81 12.55
N GLY A 137 12.78 -7.74 11.79
CA GLY A 137 13.45 -6.44 11.91
C GLY A 137 14.59 -6.15 10.92
N ALA A 138 14.86 -7.01 9.94
CA ALA A 138 15.78 -6.66 8.86
C ALA A 138 15.17 -5.55 8.00
N ALA A 139 15.93 -4.45 7.80
CA ALA A 139 15.56 -3.45 6.80
C ALA A 139 15.56 -4.13 5.43
N TYR A 140 14.39 -4.17 4.77
CA TYR A 140 14.29 -4.75 3.43
C TYR A 140 15.10 -3.87 2.45
N VAL A 141 16.18 -4.43 1.93
CA VAL A 141 16.98 -3.78 0.88
C VAL A 141 16.50 -4.33 -0.45
N THR A 142 15.87 -3.47 -1.26
CA THR A 142 15.49 -3.83 -2.63
C THR A 142 16.71 -3.94 -3.53
N ALA A 143 16.74 -4.93 -4.41
CA ALA A 143 17.87 -5.15 -5.33
C ALA A 143 17.94 -4.10 -6.46
N GLU A 144 16.81 -3.45 -6.76
CA GLU A 144 16.71 -2.44 -7.83
C GLU A 144 16.84 -1.02 -7.25
N PRO A 145 17.47 -0.09 -7.96
CA PRO A 145 17.59 1.30 -7.52
C PRO A 145 16.23 2.01 -7.58
N GLY A 146 16.03 2.99 -6.68
CA GLY A 146 14.80 3.78 -6.65
C GLY A 146 13.70 3.15 -5.77
N GLY A 147 12.46 3.61 -5.98
CA GLY A 147 11.31 3.19 -5.21
C GLY A 147 10.96 4.15 -4.07
N THR A 148 9.92 3.81 -3.32
CA THR A 148 9.38 4.65 -2.24
C THR A 148 10.46 5.13 -1.26
N ASN A 149 11.36 4.23 -0.85
CA ASN A 149 12.42 4.52 0.12
C ASN A 149 13.60 5.34 -0.44
N ALA A 150 13.65 5.59 -1.75
CA ALA A 150 14.67 6.43 -2.35
C ALA A 150 14.38 7.94 -2.24
N PHE A 151 13.16 8.31 -1.83
CA PHE A 151 12.77 9.70 -1.69
C PHE A 151 13.12 10.22 -0.29
N PRO A 152 13.55 11.51 -0.16
CA PRO A 152 14.07 12.06 1.09
C PRO A 152 13.02 12.23 2.18
N ASP A 153 11.75 12.36 1.79
CA ASP A 153 10.65 12.60 2.72
C ASP A 153 9.29 12.21 2.12
N ARG A 154 8.28 12.15 2.98
CA ARG A 154 6.90 11.80 2.62
C ARG A 154 6.31 12.74 1.56
N ASN A 155 6.62 14.03 1.60
CA ASN A 155 6.08 14.98 0.62
C ASN A 155 6.66 14.75 -0.77
N ALA A 156 7.93 14.34 -0.85
CA ALA A 156 8.57 13.95 -2.09
C ALA A 156 7.93 12.68 -2.67
N VAL A 157 7.62 11.69 -1.85
CA VAL A 157 6.86 10.49 -2.25
C VAL A 157 5.48 10.89 -2.78
N VAL A 158 4.73 11.72 -2.05
CA VAL A 158 3.39 12.19 -2.47
C VAL A 158 3.43 12.86 -3.83
N ARG A 159 4.42 13.74 -4.06
CA ARG A 159 4.57 14.40 -5.37
C ARG A 159 4.90 13.40 -6.48
N ALA A 160 5.77 12.44 -6.21
CA ALA A 160 6.17 11.44 -7.19
C ALA A 160 5.01 10.51 -7.56
N VAL A 161 4.27 9.98 -6.58
CA VAL A 161 3.09 9.14 -6.82
C VAL A 161 2.01 9.91 -7.57
N SER A 162 1.76 11.19 -7.20
CA SER A 162 0.77 12.03 -7.88
C SER A 162 1.12 12.32 -9.33
N ALA A 163 2.40 12.28 -9.68
CA ALA A 163 2.90 12.56 -11.04
C ALA A 163 2.95 11.32 -11.94
N LEU A 164 2.67 10.11 -11.41
CA LEU A 164 2.69 8.88 -12.21
C LEU A 164 1.61 8.93 -13.30
N PRO A 165 1.97 8.73 -14.58
CA PRO A 165 1.00 8.66 -15.67
C PRO A 165 0.12 7.40 -15.53
N ASP A 166 -1.18 7.52 -15.81
CA ASP A 166 -2.11 6.39 -15.76
C ASP A 166 -1.66 5.23 -16.67
N ALA A 167 -1.14 5.53 -17.85
CA ALA A 167 -0.64 4.51 -18.78
C ALA A 167 0.51 3.69 -18.19
N GLN A 168 1.43 4.34 -17.42
CA GLN A 168 2.52 3.63 -16.73
C GLN A 168 1.97 2.78 -15.60
N VAL A 169 1.05 3.32 -14.78
CA VAL A 169 0.42 2.57 -13.69
C VAL A 169 -0.31 1.35 -14.20
N LEU A 170 -1.06 1.46 -15.31
CA LEU A 170 -1.77 0.33 -15.91
C LEU A 170 -0.81 -0.75 -16.42
N ALA A 171 0.30 -0.36 -17.06
CA ALA A 171 1.33 -1.30 -17.53
C ALA A 171 2.02 -2.03 -16.35
N ASP A 172 2.38 -1.29 -15.30
CA ASP A 172 2.95 -1.84 -14.07
C ASP A 172 1.98 -2.86 -13.44
N LEU A 173 0.70 -2.52 -13.33
CA LEU A 173 -0.33 -3.40 -12.76
C LEU A 173 -0.59 -4.64 -13.61
N ASP A 174 -0.56 -4.53 -14.94
CA ASP A 174 -0.67 -5.68 -15.85
C ASP A 174 0.48 -6.65 -15.64
N ALA A 175 1.72 -6.16 -15.59
CA ALA A 175 2.88 -7.00 -15.36
C ALA A 175 2.82 -7.74 -14.02
N VAL A 176 2.40 -7.04 -12.95
CA VAL A 176 2.24 -7.62 -11.61
C VAL A 176 1.09 -8.63 -11.56
N ALA A 177 -0.04 -8.32 -12.19
CA ALA A 177 -1.18 -9.24 -12.29
C ALA A 177 -0.80 -10.53 -13.04
N ASP A 178 -0.07 -10.41 -14.15
CA ASP A 178 0.41 -11.54 -14.92
C ASP A 178 1.44 -12.38 -14.18
N TYR A 179 2.31 -11.72 -13.38
CA TYR A 179 3.21 -12.40 -12.46
C TYR A 179 2.40 -13.20 -11.41
N GLY A 180 1.46 -12.55 -10.73
CA GLY A 180 0.63 -13.18 -9.71
C GLY A 180 -0.14 -14.40 -10.24
N LYS A 181 -0.71 -14.32 -11.43
CA LYS A 181 -1.42 -15.43 -12.07
C LYS A 181 -0.52 -16.63 -12.42
N LYS A 182 0.78 -16.41 -12.63
CA LYS A 182 1.76 -17.46 -12.92
C LYS A 182 2.34 -18.12 -11.67
N LEU A 183 2.04 -17.60 -10.47
CA LEU A 183 2.52 -18.21 -9.23
C LEU A 183 1.97 -19.64 -9.10
N PRO A 184 2.85 -20.64 -8.82
CA PRO A 184 2.42 -22.04 -8.68
C PRO A 184 1.41 -22.26 -7.55
N SER A 185 1.48 -21.40 -6.51
CA SER A 185 0.56 -21.39 -5.36
C SER A 185 -0.78 -20.68 -5.64
N GLY A 186 -0.93 -20.04 -6.80
CA GLY A 186 -2.15 -19.36 -7.21
C GLY A 186 -3.23 -20.33 -7.72
N ASP A 187 -4.52 -20.02 -7.43
CA ASP A 187 -5.67 -20.79 -7.92
C ASP A 187 -6.22 -20.28 -9.28
N GLY A 188 -5.60 -19.25 -9.85
CA GLY A 188 -5.96 -18.62 -11.12
C GLY A 188 -6.95 -17.46 -10.99
N LYS A 189 -7.56 -17.22 -9.82
CA LYS A 189 -8.42 -16.05 -9.58
C LYS A 189 -7.59 -14.81 -9.29
N LEU A 190 -8.01 -13.71 -9.87
CA LEU A 190 -7.35 -12.42 -9.76
C LEU A 190 -8.30 -11.36 -9.25
N TYR A 191 -7.89 -10.64 -8.25
CA TYR A 191 -8.59 -9.49 -7.67
C TYR A 191 -7.68 -8.26 -7.68
N VAL A 192 -8.28 -7.08 -7.61
CA VAL A 192 -7.55 -5.84 -7.36
C VAL A 192 -8.17 -5.11 -6.16
N ALA A 193 -7.34 -4.60 -5.26
CA ALA A 193 -7.73 -3.74 -4.15
C ALA A 193 -6.81 -2.54 -4.08
N GLY A 194 -7.34 -1.34 -3.90
CA GLY A 194 -6.52 -0.14 -3.80
C GLY A 194 -7.07 0.87 -2.82
N PHE A 195 -6.17 1.68 -2.25
CA PHE A 195 -6.47 2.59 -1.16
C PHE A 195 -6.15 4.03 -1.54
N CYS A 196 -7.03 5.00 -1.26
CA CYS A 196 -6.85 6.41 -1.55
C CYS A 196 -6.57 6.67 -3.05
N TRP A 197 -5.41 7.15 -3.41
CA TRP A 197 -4.93 7.25 -4.78
C TRP A 197 -4.99 5.88 -5.47
N GLY A 198 -4.50 4.82 -4.82
CA GLY A 198 -4.59 3.45 -5.30
C GLY A 198 -6.03 2.95 -5.44
N GLY A 199 -6.97 3.47 -4.64
CA GLY A 199 -8.40 3.20 -4.79
C GLY A 199 -8.94 3.68 -6.14
N GLY A 200 -8.55 4.89 -6.55
CA GLY A 200 -8.85 5.38 -7.91
C GLY A 200 -8.18 4.55 -9.00
N LYS A 201 -6.94 4.08 -8.76
CA LYS A 201 -6.22 3.22 -9.72
C LYS A 201 -6.80 1.81 -9.81
N SER A 202 -7.32 1.23 -8.71
CA SER A 202 -8.01 -0.06 -8.77
C SER A 202 -9.32 0.03 -9.58
N PHE A 203 -10.04 1.14 -9.47
CA PHE A 203 -11.24 1.38 -10.27
C PHE A 203 -10.88 1.60 -11.75
N LEU A 204 -9.83 2.38 -12.03
CA LEU A 204 -9.31 2.57 -13.39
C LEU A 204 -8.84 1.23 -13.98
N PHE A 205 -8.10 0.43 -13.23
CA PHE A 205 -7.61 -0.89 -13.68
C PHE A 205 -8.75 -1.84 -14.04
N ALA A 206 -9.89 -1.77 -13.34
CA ALA A 206 -11.08 -2.54 -13.70
C ALA A 206 -11.69 -2.15 -15.05
N THR A 207 -11.43 -0.94 -15.57
CA THR A 207 -11.83 -0.55 -16.94
C THR A 207 -10.86 -1.05 -18.01
N HIS A 208 -9.66 -1.44 -17.60
CA HIS A 208 -8.57 -1.86 -18.48
C HIS A 208 -8.45 -3.40 -18.57
N ARG A 209 -8.57 -4.08 -17.42
CA ARG A 209 -8.33 -5.52 -17.32
C ARG A 209 -9.63 -6.32 -17.19
N SER A 210 -9.84 -7.28 -18.10
CA SER A 210 -11.11 -8.00 -18.23
C SER A 210 -11.19 -9.32 -17.45
N ASP A 211 -10.07 -9.86 -16.93
CA ASP A 211 -10.01 -11.15 -16.21
C ASP A 211 -9.99 -11.02 -14.70
N LEU A 212 -10.35 -9.84 -14.16
CA LEU A 212 -10.55 -9.64 -12.74
C LEU A 212 -11.80 -10.37 -12.26
N SER A 213 -11.72 -10.99 -11.08
CA SER A 213 -12.87 -11.56 -10.37
C SER A 213 -13.69 -10.49 -9.65
N ALA A 214 -13.04 -9.47 -9.11
CA ALA A 214 -13.64 -8.26 -8.56
C ALA A 214 -12.60 -7.14 -8.40
N ALA A 215 -13.09 -5.89 -8.26
CA ALA A 215 -12.28 -4.73 -7.88
C ALA A 215 -12.80 -4.09 -6.59
N PHE A 216 -11.89 -3.74 -5.68
CA PHE A 216 -12.18 -3.15 -4.39
C PHE A 216 -11.57 -1.75 -4.31
N VAL A 217 -12.44 -0.76 -4.15
CA VAL A 217 -12.10 0.67 -4.21
C VAL A 217 -12.26 1.30 -2.84
N PHE A 218 -11.16 1.55 -2.13
CA PHE A 218 -11.20 2.22 -0.84
C PHE A 218 -10.96 3.71 -1.03
N TYR A 219 -11.99 4.51 -0.70
CA TYR A 219 -11.97 5.98 -0.72
C TYR A 219 -11.23 6.61 -1.92
N GLY A 220 -11.37 5.98 -3.10
CA GLY A 220 -10.80 6.45 -4.36
C GLY A 220 -11.87 7.06 -5.29
N PRO A 221 -11.48 8.01 -6.18
CA PRO A 221 -12.38 8.56 -7.18
C PRO A 221 -12.71 7.55 -8.29
N PRO A 222 -13.84 7.72 -9.00
CA PRO A 222 -14.17 6.91 -10.15
C PRO A 222 -13.28 7.25 -11.37
N PRO A 223 -13.16 6.33 -12.34
CA PRO A 223 -12.61 6.63 -13.67
C PRO A 223 -13.58 7.49 -14.49
N PRO A 224 -13.16 7.99 -15.67
CA PRO A 224 -14.07 8.63 -16.62
C PRO A 224 -15.29 7.75 -16.94
N ALA A 225 -16.48 8.38 -17.03
CA ALA A 225 -17.74 7.66 -17.20
C ALA A 225 -17.77 6.79 -18.46
N ASP A 226 -17.19 7.27 -19.56
CA ASP A 226 -17.12 6.55 -20.83
C ASP A 226 -16.23 5.30 -20.79
N ALA A 227 -15.28 5.23 -19.84
CA ALA A 227 -14.45 4.05 -19.63
C ALA A 227 -15.20 2.96 -18.84
N MET A 228 -16.22 3.28 -18.05
CA MET A 228 -16.94 2.32 -17.20
C MET A 228 -17.60 1.18 -17.99
N LYS A 229 -17.98 1.42 -19.26
CA LYS A 229 -18.54 0.38 -20.16
C LYS A 229 -17.61 -0.81 -20.36
N ASN A 230 -16.30 -0.63 -20.17
CA ASN A 230 -15.30 -1.68 -20.38
C ASN A 230 -15.17 -2.60 -19.15
N ILE A 231 -15.71 -2.23 -18.00
CA ILE A 231 -15.64 -3.02 -16.76
C ILE A 231 -16.38 -4.35 -16.97
N THR A 232 -15.74 -5.45 -16.60
CA THR A 232 -16.32 -6.82 -16.69
C THR A 232 -16.60 -7.40 -15.31
N ALA A 233 -15.82 -7.02 -14.31
CA ALA A 233 -15.90 -7.50 -12.93
C ALA A 233 -16.82 -6.62 -12.06
N PRO A 234 -17.43 -7.16 -10.99
CA PRO A 234 -18.10 -6.33 -9.99
C PRO A 234 -17.10 -5.39 -9.30
N VAL A 235 -17.55 -4.17 -8.98
CA VAL A 235 -16.79 -3.16 -8.28
C VAL A 235 -17.43 -2.88 -6.93
N TYR A 236 -16.67 -3.00 -5.87
CA TYR A 236 -17.10 -2.77 -4.50
C TYR A 236 -16.42 -1.53 -3.92
N GLY A 237 -17.21 -0.51 -3.59
CA GLY A 237 -16.73 0.75 -3.02
C GLY A 237 -16.78 0.77 -1.49
N PHE A 238 -15.77 1.38 -0.86
CA PHE A 238 -15.61 1.54 0.58
C PHE A 238 -15.28 3.01 0.86
N TYR A 239 -16.26 3.78 1.32
CA TYR A 239 -16.16 5.24 1.38
C TYR A 239 -16.32 5.79 2.78
N ALA A 240 -15.62 6.88 3.06
CA ALA A 240 -15.66 7.58 4.34
C ALA A 240 -16.79 8.61 4.37
N GLY A 241 -17.58 8.66 5.44
CA GLY A 241 -18.69 9.59 5.59
C GLY A 241 -18.24 11.04 5.71
N ASN A 242 -17.05 11.29 6.26
CA ASN A 242 -16.45 12.63 6.40
C ASN A 242 -15.49 12.99 5.25
N ASP A 243 -15.53 12.29 4.12
CA ASP A 243 -14.79 12.64 2.91
C ASP A 243 -15.73 13.27 1.87
N ALA A 244 -16.04 14.55 2.03
CA ALA A 244 -16.94 15.27 1.12
C ALA A 244 -16.45 15.26 -0.34
N ARG A 245 -15.13 15.27 -0.58
CA ARG A 245 -14.54 15.29 -1.92
C ARG A 245 -14.85 14.00 -2.69
N ILE A 246 -14.65 12.85 -2.09
CA ILE A 246 -14.93 11.55 -2.72
C ILE A 246 -16.43 11.24 -2.61
N GLY A 247 -17.07 11.54 -1.48
CA GLY A 247 -18.50 11.32 -1.27
C GLY A 247 -19.38 11.97 -2.33
N ALA A 248 -19.02 13.19 -2.78
CA ALA A 248 -19.73 13.89 -3.83
C ALA A 248 -19.72 13.18 -5.19
N THR A 249 -18.76 12.27 -5.44
CA THR A 249 -18.68 11.52 -6.71
C THR A 249 -19.58 10.29 -6.75
N ILE A 250 -19.97 9.74 -5.59
CA ILE A 250 -20.65 8.46 -5.49
C ILE A 250 -22.02 8.45 -6.20
N PRO A 251 -22.91 9.45 -6.01
CA PRO A 251 -24.23 9.43 -6.64
C PRO A 251 -24.15 9.36 -8.17
N GLN A 252 -23.27 10.16 -8.78
CA GLN A 252 -23.10 10.14 -10.22
C GLN A 252 -22.47 8.83 -10.70
N THR A 253 -21.49 8.29 -9.98
CA THR A 253 -20.86 6.99 -10.28
C THR A 253 -21.89 5.86 -10.28
N VAL A 254 -22.85 5.86 -9.35
CA VAL A 254 -23.95 4.88 -9.32
C VAL A 254 -24.80 4.97 -10.59
N VAL A 255 -25.12 6.20 -11.03
CA VAL A 255 -25.88 6.43 -12.27
C VAL A 255 -25.11 5.93 -13.49
N ASP A 256 -23.84 6.28 -13.59
CA ASP A 256 -22.99 5.95 -14.75
C ASP A 256 -22.74 4.45 -14.86
N MET A 257 -22.41 3.79 -13.75
CA MET A 257 -22.22 2.33 -13.70
C MET A 257 -23.51 1.57 -14.03
N LYS A 258 -24.65 2.03 -13.53
CA LYS A 258 -25.97 1.47 -13.89
C LYS A 258 -26.28 1.66 -15.37
N ALA A 259 -26.02 2.84 -15.92
CA ALA A 259 -26.21 3.12 -17.33
C ALA A 259 -25.30 2.25 -18.23
N ALA A 260 -24.09 1.96 -17.77
CA ALA A 260 -23.16 1.04 -18.41
C ALA A 260 -23.54 -0.46 -18.22
N GLY A 261 -24.56 -0.78 -17.44
CA GLY A 261 -24.96 -2.16 -17.12
C GLY A 261 -23.96 -2.91 -16.22
N LYS A 262 -23.22 -2.17 -15.35
CA LYS A 262 -22.16 -2.73 -14.51
C LYS A 262 -22.57 -2.82 -13.04
N THR A 263 -22.03 -3.81 -12.36
CA THR A 263 -22.23 -3.98 -10.90
C THR A 263 -21.32 -3.03 -10.14
N TYR A 264 -21.93 -2.16 -9.33
CA TYR A 264 -21.24 -1.27 -8.42
C TYR A 264 -21.96 -1.19 -7.09
N GLU A 265 -21.27 -1.57 -6.01
CA GLU A 265 -21.84 -1.62 -4.66
C GLU A 265 -21.03 -0.72 -3.71
N PRO A 266 -21.31 0.59 -3.64
CA PRO A 266 -20.66 1.49 -2.69
C PRO A 266 -21.27 1.32 -1.30
N VAL A 267 -20.41 1.34 -0.27
CA VAL A 267 -20.79 1.46 1.15
C VAL A 267 -20.06 2.64 1.76
N THR A 268 -20.79 3.50 2.45
CA THR A 268 -20.23 4.63 3.18
C THR A 268 -20.24 4.33 4.68
N TYR A 269 -19.13 4.58 5.35
CA TYR A 269 -18.93 4.38 6.78
C TYR A 269 -19.07 5.72 7.50
N ASP A 270 -20.16 5.88 8.24
CA ASP A 270 -20.49 7.14 8.90
C ASP A 270 -19.44 7.58 9.90
N GLY A 271 -19.12 8.88 9.89
CA GLY A 271 -18.14 9.49 10.77
C GLY A 271 -16.67 9.19 10.44
N ALA A 272 -16.40 8.23 9.57
CA ALA A 272 -15.03 7.89 9.18
C ALA A 272 -14.41 8.98 8.30
N GLY A 273 -13.11 9.22 8.49
CA GLY A 273 -12.29 10.11 7.67
C GLY A 273 -11.68 9.42 6.46
N HIS A 274 -11.21 10.22 5.49
CA HIS A 274 -10.42 9.71 4.36
C HIS A 274 -9.20 8.92 4.87
N GLY A 275 -8.95 7.73 4.32
CA GLY A 275 -7.83 6.89 4.76
C GLY A 275 -8.13 6.09 6.03
N PHE A 276 -9.40 5.86 6.37
CA PHE A 276 -9.81 5.16 7.60
C PHE A 276 -9.21 3.75 7.74
N MET A 277 -8.84 3.08 6.65
CA MET A 277 -8.20 1.77 6.76
C MET A 277 -6.85 1.87 7.48
N ARG A 278 -6.06 2.89 7.18
CA ARG A 278 -4.79 3.17 7.85
C ARG A 278 -4.98 3.91 9.17
N ALA A 279 -5.81 4.96 9.18
CA ALA A 279 -6.02 5.79 10.36
C ALA A 279 -6.72 5.02 11.50
N GLY A 280 -7.64 4.11 11.15
CA GLY A 280 -8.39 3.30 12.12
C GLY A 280 -7.58 2.17 12.77
N GLU A 281 -6.37 1.93 12.30
CA GLU A 281 -5.42 0.94 12.81
C GLU A 281 -4.33 1.56 13.68
N ALA A 282 -4.11 2.86 13.53
CA ALA A 282 -3.12 3.58 14.32
C ALA A 282 -3.44 3.53 15.84
N PRO A 283 -2.43 3.52 16.71
CA PRO A 283 -2.63 3.46 18.16
C PRO A 283 -3.49 4.59 18.74
N ASP A 284 -3.53 5.73 18.06
CA ASP A 284 -4.31 6.92 18.41
C ASP A 284 -5.58 7.09 17.57
N ALA A 285 -6.05 6.01 16.93
CA ALA A 285 -7.23 6.02 16.07
C ALA A 285 -8.48 6.50 16.81
N ASN A 286 -9.25 7.37 16.18
CA ASN A 286 -10.57 7.72 16.69
C ASN A 286 -11.57 6.55 16.52
N ALA A 287 -12.64 6.57 17.30
CA ALA A 287 -13.61 5.47 17.34
C ALA A 287 -14.31 5.22 15.98
N ALA A 288 -14.57 6.28 15.20
CA ALA A 288 -15.26 6.14 13.92
C ALA A 288 -14.34 5.48 12.87
N ASP A 289 -13.07 5.90 12.78
CA ASP A 289 -12.10 5.29 11.87
C ASP A 289 -11.81 3.84 12.26
N SER A 290 -11.65 3.54 13.56
CA SER A 290 -11.45 2.16 14.03
C SER A 290 -12.63 1.25 13.70
N ALA A 291 -13.86 1.74 13.89
CA ALA A 291 -15.07 0.99 13.56
C ALA A 291 -15.20 0.77 12.04
N ALA A 292 -14.93 1.80 11.24
CA ALA A 292 -14.96 1.74 9.77
C ALA A 292 -13.90 0.79 9.23
N ARG A 293 -12.66 0.85 9.76
CA ARG A 293 -11.58 -0.08 9.43
C ARG A 293 -11.98 -1.53 9.68
N ALA A 294 -12.47 -1.83 10.87
CA ALA A 294 -12.88 -3.18 11.22
C ALA A 294 -14.07 -3.68 10.37
N GLN A 295 -15.04 -2.81 10.04
CA GLN A 295 -16.15 -3.15 9.16
C GLN A 295 -15.71 -3.31 7.72
N GLY A 296 -14.85 -2.41 7.22
CA GLY A 296 -14.30 -2.42 5.87
C GLY A 296 -13.50 -3.68 5.60
N PHE A 297 -12.60 -4.05 6.50
CA PHE A 297 -11.82 -5.28 6.37
C PHE A 297 -12.70 -6.54 6.38
N ARG A 298 -13.64 -6.64 7.32
CA ARG A 298 -14.60 -7.77 7.33
C ARG A 298 -15.41 -7.86 6.03
N ARG A 299 -15.85 -6.70 5.49
CA ARG A 299 -16.58 -6.68 4.21
C ARG A 299 -15.68 -7.11 3.06
N LEU A 300 -14.43 -6.65 2.99
CA LEU A 300 -13.46 -7.06 1.99
C LEU A 300 -13.28 -8.58 2.00
N VAL A 301 -12.94 -9.17 3.13
CA VAL A 301 -12.72 -10.62 3.27
C VAL A 301 -13.99 -11.41 2.93
N LYS A 302 -15.17 -10.94 3.35
CA LYS A 302 -16.45 -11.57 3.00
C LYS A 302 -16.69 -11.56 1.48
N LEU A 303 -16.45 -10.46 0.81
CA LEU A 303 -16.64 -10.32 -0.64
C LEU A 303 -15.63 -11.16 -1.43
N LEU A 304 -14.38 -11.15 -1.03
CA LEU A 304 -13.34 -12.02 -1.59
C LEU A 304 -13.71 -13.50 -1.43
N GLY A 305 -14.21 -13.93 -0.28
CA GLY A 305 -14.69 -15.29 -0.01
C GLY A 305 -15.98 -15.64 -0.76
N GLY A 306 -16.89 -14.69 -0.95
CA GLY A 306 -18.16 -14.86 -1.67
C GLY A 306 -18.01 -14.98 -3.18
N VAL A 307 -16.87 -14.60 -3.73
CA VAL A 307 -16.54 -14.69 -5.17
C VAL A 307 -15.79 -16.01 -5.51
N ARG A 308 -15.68 -16.93 -4.54
CA ARG A 308 -15.05 -18.26 -4.73
C ARG A 308 -15.92 -19.19 -5.58
#